data_c053fe1e9ce4bd092a64c954f609e1b9
#
_entry.id   c053fe1e9ce4bd092a64c954f609e1b9
#
_cell.length_a   1.000
_cell.length_b   1.000
_cell.length_c   1.000
_cell.angle_alpha   90.00
_cell.angle_beta   90.00
_cell.angle_gamma   90.00
#
_symmetry.space_group_name_H-M   'P 1'
#
loop_
_entity.id
_entity.type
_entity.pdbx_description
1 polymer ?
#
loop_
_entity_poly.entity_id
_entity_poly.type
_entity_poly.pdbx_seq_one_letter_code
_entity_poly.pdbx_strand_id
1 'polypeptide(L)'
;MSELPDETADPARMCDEARGLAEGGAAGQAALLFEKVLAMGETPVRARAALGLAVVLDDAGEVERAREADGVAIATGDPEYGPRAAYHLALTHERAGEPERAAPAWRAVVGFGNPAYLPPAHLALARIADDGGDFDAAREHWEAAVATGDAEYGPLAAHDLAQRLLERGDPARAQKTLAAGLRLIDRDAAPYAYARLAVALGISYLDQAIGAFGAALAAEPADPETGPLATELLARTLPLRGRGGEAGEVWRRGLAEPGTAPQVRARLRRDFGEDDGDADLWWEPVVEQAVSEGTLPALAGEAFGALDHMYALLAVRYAERRGDEAHAVLGGAVRVPDGYPWGPLLHESFAERLRLATGAPVPEWPDG
;
A
#
# COMPACT_ATOMS: atom_id res chain seq x y z
N MET A 1 13.17 -33.42 -72.28
CA MET A 1 12.66 -33.72 -70.92
C MET A 1 12.26 -32.39 -70.34
N SER A 2 10.99 -32.10 -70.36
CA SER A 2 10.40 -30.90 -69.80
C SER A 2 10.33 -31.13 -68.29
N GLU A 3 11.13 -30.39 -67.55
CA GLU A 3 10.94 -30.28 -66.10
C GLU A 3 9.55 -29.72 -65.86
N LEU A 4 8.67 -30.54 -65.27
CA LEU A 4 7.42 -30.04 -64.70
C LEU A 4 7.74 -28.96 -63.69
N PRO A 5 7.04 -27.82 -63.67
CA PRO A 5 7.21 -26.83 -62.59
C PRO A 5 6.88 -27.52 -61.28
N ASP A 6 7.83 -27.45 -60.36
CA ASP A 6 7.70 -27.81 -58.95
C ASP A 6 6.33 -27.29 -58.47
N GLU A 7 5.45 -28.20 -58.01
CA GLU A 7 4.15 -27.83 -57.45
C GLU A 7 4.45 -26.74 -56.41
N THR A 8 4.04 -25.50 -56.70
CA THR A 8 4.31 -24.35 -55.86
C THR A 8 3.97 -24.69 -54.44
N ALA A 9 5.00 -24.87 -53.65
CA ALA A 9 4.83 -25.18 -52.23
C ALA A 9 3.92 -24.12 -51.61
N ASP A 10 2.74 -24.53 -51.17
CA ASP A 10 1.74 -23.61 -50.57
C ASP A 10 2.28 -23.05 -49.23
N PRO A 11 2.57 -21.75 -49.12
CA PRO A 11 3.15 -21.16 -47.93
C PRO A 11 2.27 -21.37 -46.69
N ALA A 12 0.94 -21.43 -46.86
CA ALA A 12 0.01 -21.63 -45.75
C ALA A 12 0.13 -23.05 -45.18
N ARG A 13 0.19 -24.04 -46.06
CA ARG A 13 0.41 -25.46 -45.68
C ARG A 13 1.77 -25.66 -45.01
N MET A 14 2.82 -25.00 -45.50
CA MET A 14 4.15 -25.07 -44.90
C MET A 14 4.16 -24.43 -43.49
N CYS A 15 3.45 -23.32 -43.27
CA CYS A 15 3.28 -22.76 -41.94
C CYS A 15 2.55 -23.70 -40.98
N ASP A 16 1.51 -24.37 -41.44
CA ASP A 16 0.77 -25.33 -40.59
C ASP A 16 1.63 -26.55 -40.23
N GLU A 17 2.43 -27.05 -41.18
CA GLU A 17 3.39 -28.14 -40.97
C GLU A 17 4.49 -27.71 -40.00
N ALA A 18 5.05 -26.52 -40.17
CA ALA A 18 6.07 -25.96 -39.26
C ALA A 18 5.54 -25.85 -37.83
N ARG A 19 4.30 -25.38 -37.68
CA ARG A 19 3.64 -25.32 -36.35
C ARG A 19 3.48 -26.73 -35.74
N GLY A 20 3.03 -27.69 -36.51
CA GLY A 20 2.90 -29.08 -36.05
C GLY A 20 4.24 -29.68 -35.63
N LEU A 21 5.32 -29.37 -36.37
CA LEU A 21 6.69 -29.76 -35.98
C LEU A 21 7.14 -29.13 -34.68
N ALA A 22 6.85 -27.84 -34.47
CA ALA A 22 7.16 -27.13 -33.21
C ALA A 22 6.42 -27.76 -32.03
N GLU A 23 5.11 -27.98 -32.16
CA GLU A 23 4.28 -28.62 -31.13
C GLU A 23 4.74 -30.07 -30.84
N GLY A 24 5.29 -30.76 -31.86
CA GLY A 24 5.88 -32.10 -31.76
C GLY A 24 7.32 -32.12 -31.19
N GLY A 25 7.90 -30.98 -30.81
CA GLY A 25 9.25 -30.87 -30.26
C GLY A 25 10.37 -30.87 -31.31
N ALA A 26 10.05 -30.83 -32.61
CA ALA A 26 11.02 -30.79 -33.71
C ALA A 26 11.40 -29.34 -34.08
N ALA A 27 11.81 -28.52 -33.09
CA ALA A 27 12.04 -27.10 -33.22
C ALA A 27 12.97 -26.70 -34.38
N GLY A 28 14.08 -27.41 -34.58
CA GLY A 28 15.00 -27.13 -35.67
C GLY A 28 14.40 -27.34 -37.07
N GLN A 29 13.51 -28.33 -37.23
CA GLN A 29 12.83 -28.58 -38.50
C GLN A 29 11.72 -27.53 -38.73
N ALA A 30 11.02 -27.13 -37.65
CA ALA A 30 10.04 -26.07 -37.70
C ALA A 30 10.69 -24.73 -38.12
N ALA A 31 11.82 -24.37 -37.53
CA ALA A 31 12.57 -23.16 -37.88
C ALA A 31 12.95 -23.14 -39.38
N LEU A 32 13.55 -24.20 -39.86
CA LEU A 32 13.92 -24.30 -41.28
C LEU A 32 12.72 -24.16 -42.25
N LEU A 33 11.56 -24.66 -41.83
CA LEU A 33 10.36 -24.58 -42.65
C LEU A 33 9.75 -23.16 -42.61
N PHE A 34 9.74 -22.49 -41.46
CA PHE A 34 9.35 -21.08 -41.37
C PHE A 34 10.30 -20.20 -42.20
N GLU A 35 11.62 -20.41 -42.13
CA GLU A 35 12.61 -19.67 -42.94
C GLU A 35 12.36 -19.83 -44.45
N LYS A 36 12.01 -21.04 -44.91
CA LYS A 36 11.64 -21.25 -46.29
C LYS A 36 10.41 -20.43 -46.68
N VAL A 37 9.38 -20.38 -45.83
CA VAL A 37 8.20 -19.53 -46.08
C VAL A 37 8.59 -18.05 -46.16
N LEU A 38 9.44 -17.58 -45.29
CA LEU A 38 9.91 -16.18 -45.30
C LEU A 38 10.75 -15.85 -46.55
N ALA A 39 11.53 -16.84 -47.04
CA ALA A 39 12.32 -16.70 -48.28
C ALA A 39 11.44 -16.60 -49.56
N MET A 40 10.16 -16.99 -49.52
CA MET A 40 9.21 -16.81 -50.60
C MET A 40 8.80 -15.33 -50.82
N GLY A 41 9.21 -14.44 -49.91
CA GLY A 41 8.92 -12.99 -49.99
C GLY A 41 7.58 -12.61 -49.39
N GLU A 42 6.87 -11.70 -50.03
CA GLU A 42 5.58 -11.18 -49.53
C GLU A 42 4.48 -12.21 -49.80
N THR A 43 4.07 -12.90 -48.73
CA THR A 43 2.98 -13.89 -48.75
C THR A 43 1.93 -13.51 -47.69
N PRO A 44 0.67 -13.93 -47.84
CA PRO A 44 -0.38 -13.67 -46.84
C PRO A 44 -0.06 -14.26 -45.44
N VAL A 45 0.83 -15.22 -45.36
CA VAL A 45 1.22 -15.91 -44.13
C VAL A 45 2.58 -15.45 -43.58
N ARG A 46 3.19 -14.43 -44.19
CA ARG A 46 4.51 -13.93 -43.82
C ARG A 46 4.61 -13.55 -42.34
N ALA A 47 3.64 -12.77 -41.84
CA ALA A 47 3.59 -12.38 -40.44
C ALA A 47 3.50 -13.57 -39.49
N ARG A 48 2.63 -14.54 -39.85
CA ARG A 48 2.43 -15.76 -39.07
C ARG A 48 3.70 -16.62 -39.06
N ALA A 49 4.37 -16.76 -40.21
CA ALA A 49 5.61 -17.50 -40.30
C ALA A 49 6.74 -16.87 -39.50
N ALA A 50 6.84 -15.54 -39.56
CA ALA A 50 7.86 -14.78 -38.83
C ALA A 50 7.66 -14.89 -37.30
N LEU A 51 6.43 -14.74 -36.78
CA LEU A 51 6.14 -14.95 -35.36
C LEU A 51 6.40 -16.41 -34.95
N GLY A 52 6.00 -17.40 -35.81
CA GLY A 52 6.27 -18.82 -35.53
C GLY A 52 7.76 -19.09 -35.41
N LEU A 53 8.57 -18.50 -36.31
CA LEU A 53 10.04 -18.58 -36.25
C LEU A 53 10.58 -17.96 -35.00
N ALA A 54 10.09 -16.76 -34.62
CA ALA A 54 10.54 -16.06 -33.43
C ALA A 54 10.34 -16.89 -32.16
N VAL A 55 9.16 -17.48 -31.98
CA VAL A 55 8.85 -18.32 -30.81
C VAL A 55 9.77 -19.55 -30.77
N VAL A 56 9.94 -20.24 -31.89
CA VAL A 56 10.79 -21.44 -31.94
C VAL A 56 12.26 -21.12 -31.67
N LEU A 57 12.75 -20.01 -32.15
CA LEU A 57 14.12 -19.56 -31.89
C LEU A 57 14.35 -19.09 -30.45
N ASP A 58 13.35 -18.43 -29.85
CA ASP A 58 13.41 -18.02 -28.45
C ASP A 58 13.46 -19.24 -27.52
N ASP A 59 12.61 -20.25 -27.77
CA ASP A 59 12.61 -21.50 -27.04
C ASP A 59 13.94 -22.28 -27.20
N ALA A 60 14.62 -22.12 -28.35
CA ALA A 60 15.94 -22.68 -28.58
C ALA A 60 17.10 -21.86 -27.98
N GLY A 61 16.81 -20.69 -27.39
CA GLY A 61 17.81 -19.77 -26.84
C GLY A 61 18.51 -18.89 -27.87
N GLU A 62 18.05 -18.90 -29.13
CA GLU A 62 18.59 -18.06 -30.22
C GLU A 62 17.93 -16.67 -30.24
N VAL A 63 18.00 -15.97 -29.11
CA VAL A 63 17.22 -14.76 -28.80
C VAL A 63 17.38 -13.66 -29.85
N GLU A 64 18.57 -13.38 -30.34
CA GLU A 64 18.77 -12.31 -31.32
C GLU A 64 18.07 -12.63 -32.67
N ARG A 65 18.14 -13.88 -33.13
CA ARG A 65 17.42 -14.31 -34.33
C ARG A 65 15.89 -14.30 -34.13
N ALA A 66 15.45 -14.64 -32.93
CA ALA A 66 14.04 -14.53 -32.56
C ALA A 66 13.54 -13.08 -32.66
N ARG A 67 14.31 -12.13 -32.13
CA ARG A 67 14.03 -10.68 -32.22
C ARG A 67 13.98 -10.16 -33.65
N GLU A 68 14.90 -10.63 -34.50
CA GLU A 68 14.91 -10.30 -35.94
C GLU A 68 13.63 -10.81 -36.61
N ALA A 69 13.20 -12.01 -36.29
CA ALA A 69 11.98 -12.62 -36.85
C ALA A 69 10.72 -11.87 -36.35
N ASP A 70 10.66 -11.47 -35.05
CA ASP A 70 9.59 -10.60 -34.57
C ASP A 70 9.53 -9.28 -35.32
N GLY A 71 10.70 -8.66 -35.59
CA GLY A 71 10.81 -7.45 -36.39
C GLY A 71 10.20 -7.60 -37.78
N VAL A 72 10.40 -8.73 -38.42
CA VAL A 72 9.76 -9.05 -39.71
C VAL A 72 8.25 -9.11 -39.57
N ALA A 73 7.70 -9.82 -38.56
CA ALA A 73 6.27 -9.88 -38.34
C ALA A 73 5.65 -8.52 -38.09
N ILE A 74 6.27 -7.70 -37.24
CA ILE A 74 5.82 -6.32 -36.92
C ILE A 74 5.77 -5.47 -38.18
N ALA A 75 6.82 -5.54 -39.01
CA ALA A 75 6.95 -4.74 -40.22
C ALA A 75 5.87 -5.01 -41.27
N THR A 76 5.21 -6.20 -41.25
CA THR A 76 4.08 -6.50 -42.13
C THR A 76 2.84 -5.65 -41.83
N GLY A 77 2.70 -5.11 -40.61
CA GLY A 77 1.50 -4.42 -40.16
C GLY A 77 0.28 -5.32 -39.99
N ASP A 78 0.47 -6.64 -39.95
CA ASP A 78 -0.62 -7.59 -39.82
C ASP A 78 -1.37 -7.39 -38.49
N PRO A 79 -2.71 -7.23 -38.51
CA PRO A 79 -3.48 -6.88 -37.31
C PRO A 79 -3.61 -8.03 -36.29
N GLU A 80 -3.35 -9.28 -36.70
CA GLU A 80 -3.41 -10.44 -35.82
C GLU A 80 -2.03 -10.82 -35.28
N TYR A 81 -1.03 -10.96 -36.17
CA TYR A 81 0.30 -11.44 -35.78
C TYR A 81 1.27 -10.33 -35.39
N GLY A 82 1.10 -9.11 -35.93
CA GLY A 82 1.92 -7.96 -35.58
C GLY A 82 1.90 -7.60 -34.09
N PRO A 83 0.71 -7.47 -33.45
CA PRO A 83 0.64 -7.20 -32.00
C PRO A 83 1.28 -8.31 -31.16
N ARG A 84 1.12 -9.57 -31.56
CA ARG A 84 1.72 -10.71 -30.86
C ARG A 84 3.24 -10.71 -30.95
N ALA A 85 3.77 -10.41 -32.12
CA ALA A 85 5.21 -10.31 -32.34
C ALA A 85 5.81 -9.13 -31.57
N ALA A 86 5.15 -7.96 -31.56
CA ALA A 86 5.57 -6.82 -30.78
C ALA A 86 5.58 -7.10 -29.26
N TYR A 87 4.57 -7.81 -28.79
CA TYR A 87 4.48 -8.26 -27.40
C TYR A 87 5.60 -9.26 -27.07
N HIS A 88 5.85 -10.25 -27.93
CA HIS A 88 6.92 -11.23 -27.76
C HIS A 88 8.30 -10.54 -27.73
N LEU A 89 8.56 -9.64 -28.68
CA LEU A 89 9.79 -8.85 -28.74
C LEU A 89 10.00 -8.04 -27.46
N ALA A 90 8.96 -7.37 -26.96
CA ALA A 90 9.03 -6.59 -25.74
C ALA A 90 9.42 -7.46 -24.53
N LEU A 91 8.80 -8.63 -24.39
CA LEU A 91 9.12 -9.58 -23.32
C LEU A 91 10.54 -10.14 -23.42
N THR A 92 11.07 -10.38 -24.63
CA THR A 92 12.46 -10.84 -24.80
C THR A 92 13.46 -9.80 -24.37
N HIS A 93 13.17 -8.51 -24.61
CA HIS A 93 13.99 -7.41 -24.10
C HIS A 93 13.88 -7.21 -22.59
N GLU A 94 12.68 -7.34 -22.02
CA GLU A 94 12.50 -7.27 -20.55
C GLU A 94 13.24 -8.38 -19.82
N ARG A 95 13.13 -9.63 -20.30
CA ARG A 95 13.87 -10.76 -19.72
C ARG A 95 15.39 -10.58 -19.78
N ALA A 96 15.87 -9.87 -20.78
CA ALA A 96 17.28 -9.50 -20.91
C ALA A 96 17.69 -8.29 -20.06
N GLY A 97 16.76 -7.60 -19.40
CA GLY A 97 17.03 -6.38 -18.63
C GLY A 97 17.38 -5.17 -19.53
N GLU A 98 16.79 -5.09 -20.71
CA GLU A 98 17.04 -4.07 -21.73
C GLU A 98 15.84 -3.10 -21.86
N PRO A 99 15.51 -2.27 -20.85
CA PRO A 99 14.31 -1.42 -20.87
C PRO A 99 14.29 -0.42 -22.03
N GLU A 100 15.46 0.09 -22.42
CA GLU A 100 15.59 1.03 -23.55
C GLU A 100 15.19 0.39 -24.89
N ARG A 101 15.37 -0.93 -25.04
CA ARG A 101 14.96 -1.69 -26.21
C ARG A 101 13.54 -2.24 -26.08
N ALA A 102 13.09 -2.56 -24.87
CA ALA A 102 11.73 -2.99 -24.59
C ALA A 102 10.72 -1.88 -24.89
N ALA A 103 11.02 -0.62 -24.54
CA ALA A 103 10.10 0.50 -24.71
C ALA A 103 9.61 0.71 -26.16
N PRO A 104 10.47 0.69 -27.22
CA PRO A 104 9.98 0.75 -28.60
C PRO A 104 9.05 -0.41 -28.97
N ALA A 105 9.33 -1.63 -28.50
CA ALA A 105 8.49 -2.79 -28.75
C ALA A 105 7.12 -2.66 -28.06
N TRP A 106 7.09 -2.20 -26.81
CA TRP A 106 5.84 -1.89 -26.11
C TRP A 106 5.03 -0.78 -26.79
N ARG A 107 5.70 0.25 -27.31
CA ARG A 107 5.00 1.29 -28.10
C ARG A 107 4.43 0.72 -29.40
N ALA A 108 5.10 -0.23 -30.04
CA ALA A 108 4.54 -0.93 -31.19
C ALA A 108 3.27 -1.71 -30.82
N VAL A 109 3.24 -2.41 -29.66
CA VAL A 109 2.04 -3.07 -29.14
C VAL A 109 0.88 -2.08 -28.99
N VAL A 110 1.14 -0.91 -28.38
CA VAL A 110 0.14 0.15 -28.22
C VAL A 110 -0.31 0.67 -29.58
N GLY A 111 0.62 0.84 -30.52
CA GLY A 111 0.33 1.29 -31.89
C GLY A 111 -0.61 0.39 -32.69
N PHE A 112 -0.56 -0.91 -32.45
CA PHE A 112 -1.50 -1.86 -33.03
C PHE A 112 -2.91 -1.78 -32.43
N GLY A 113 -3.07 -1.28 -31.21
CA GLY A 113 -4.35 -1.06 -30.57
C GLY A 113 -5.14 -2.33 -30.22
N ASN A 114 -4.49 -3.49 -30.15
CA ASN A 114 -5.18 -4.73 -29.83
C ASN A 114 -5.54 -4.78 -28.32
N PRO A 115 -6.84 -4.85 -27.96
CA PRO A 115 -7.28 -4.77 -26.56
C PRO A 115 -6.66 -5.82 -25.63
N ALA A 116 -6.31 -6.99 -26.15
CA ALA A 116 -5.72 -8.06 -25.33
C ALA A 116 -4.29 -7.72 -24.85
N TYR A 117 -3.56 -6.87 -25.56
CA TYR A 117 -2.16 -6.54 -25.25
C TYR A 117 -1.97 -5.11 -24.73
N LEU A 118 -3.00 -4.25 -24.82
CA LEU A 118 -2.91 -2.87 -24.32
C LEU A 118 -2.66 -2.79 -22.80
N PRO A 119 -3.34 -3.58 -21.93
CA PRO A 119 -3.15 -3.47 -20.50
C PRO A 119 -1.70 -3.73 -20.04
N PRO A 120 -1.08 -4.88 -20.40
CA PRO A 120 0.32 -5.14 -20.04
C PRO A 120 1.28 -4.13 -20.68
N ALA A 121 1.03 -3.69 -21.94
CA ALA A 121 1.90 -2.75 -22.61
C ALA A 121 1.92 -1.39 -21.92
N HIS A 122 0.77 -0.88 -21.52
CA HIS A 122 0.69 0.37 -20.77
C HIS A 122 1.34 0.24 -19.39
N LEU A 123 1.15 -0.86 -18.67
CA LEU A 123 1.80 -1.07 -17.38
C LEU A 123 3.33 -1.11 -17.51
N ALA A 124 3.84 -1.82 -18.52
CA ALA A 124 5.28 -1.91 -18.78
C ALA A 124 5.88 -0.54 -19.15
N LEU A 125 5.25 0.20 -20.06
CA LEU A 125 5.69 1.55 -20.44
C LEU A 125 5.67 2.52 -19.25
N ALA A 126 4.65 2.41 -18.39
CA ALA A 126 4.58 3.22 -17.18
C ALA A 126 5.78 2.97 -16.25
N ARG A 127 6.12 1.72 -16.01
CA ARG A 127 7.26 1.34 -15.17
C ARG A 127 8.59 1.79 -15.77
N ILE A 128 8.78 1.59 -17.08
CA ILE A 128 9.99 2.06 -17.77
C ILE A 128 10.13 3.59 -17.67
N ALA A 129 9.05 4.33 -17.83
CA ALA A 129 9.07 5.79 -17.73
C ALA A 129 9.35 6.25 -16.28
N ASP A 130 8.76 5.57 -15.27
CA ASP A 130 8.96 5.86 -13.86
C ASP A 130 10.41 5.59 -13.42
N ASP A 131 10.98 4.46 -13.84
CA ASP A 131 12.38 4.11 -13.59
C ASP A 131 13.32 5.12 -14.25
N GLY A 132 12.94 5.68 -15.41
CA GLY A 132 13.62 6.77 -16.09
C GLY A 132 13.40 8.15 -15.47
N GLY A 133 12.57 8.27 -14.44
CA GLY A 133 12.25 9.53 -13.77
C GLY A 133 11.22 10.41 -14.47
N ASP A 134 10.59 9.95 -15.56
CA ASP A 134 9.53 10.66 -16.27
C ASP A 134 8.16 10.29 -15.71
N PHE A 135 7.82 10.91 -14.59
CA PHE A 135 6.53 10.66 -13.92
C PHE A 135 5.33 11.03 -14.77
N ASP A 136 5.41 12.06 -15.60
CA ASP A 136 4.24 12.48 -16.40
C ASP A 136 3.90 11.44 -17.45
N ALA A 137 4.90 10.93 -18.16
CA ALA A 137 4.74 9.81 -19.08
C ALA A 137 4.29 8.52 -18.36
N ALA A 138 4.88 8.22 -17.21
CA ALA A 138 4.50 7.06 -16.39
C ALA A 138 3.01 7.16 -15.97
N ARG A 139 2.57 8.32 -15.49
CA ARG A 139 1.20 8.57 -15.09
C ARG A 139 0.21 8.35 -16.23
N GLU A 140 0.50 8.90 -17.41
CA GLU A 140 -0.37 8.73 -18.58
C GLU A 140 -0.55 7.25 -18.93
N HIS A 141 0.51 6.48 -18.87
CA HIS A 141 0.45 5.05 -19.14
C HIS A 141 -0.25 4.26 -18.04
N TRP A 142 -0.03 4.56 -16.75
CA TRP A 142 -0.80 3.91 -15.67
C TRP A 142 -2.30 4.23 -15.78
N GLU A 143 -2.66 5.49 -16.02
CA GLU A 143 -4.06 5.90 -16.24
C GLU A 143 -4.68 5.16 -17.42
N ALA A 144 -3.94 4.99 -18.51
CA ALA A 144 -4.38 4.22 -19.67
C ALA A 144 -4.57 2.73 -19.34
N ALA A 145 -3.65 2.11 -18.58
CA ALA A 145 -3.78 0.73 -18.14
C ALA A 145 -5.04 0.53 -17.27
N VAL A 146 -5.31 1.44 -16.32
CA VAL A 146 -6.54 1.40 -15.52
C VAL A 146 -7.79 1.56 -16.39
N ALA A 147 -7.72 2.46 -17.38
CA ALA A 147 -8.84 2.74 -18.28
C ALA A 147 -9.20 1.57 -19.21
N THR A 148 -8.31 0.61 -19.44
CA THR A 148 -8.63 -0.62 -20.19
C THR A 148 -9.72 -1.44 -19.52
N GLY A 149 -9.90 -1.32 -18.21
CA GLY A 149 -10.84 -2.13 -17.43
C GLY A 149 -10.36 -3.55 -17.15
N ASP A 150 -9.11 -3.87 -17.46
CA ASP A 150 -8.53 -5.20 -17.23
C ASP A 150 -8.42 -5.52 -15.74
N ALA A 151 -8.86 -6.73 -15.36
CA ALA A 151 -8.94 -7.13 -13.96
C ALA A 151 -7.59 -7.52 -13.33
N GLU A 152 -6.57 -7.77 -14.14
CA GLU A 152 -5.22 -8.13 -13.70
C GLU A 152 -4.29 -6.92 -13.69
N TYR A 153 -4.16 -6.24 -14.82
CA TYR A 153 -3.20 -5.15 -15.01
C TYR A 153 -3.72 -3.79 -14.52
N GLY A 154 -5.03 -3.55 -14.61
CA GLY A 154 -5.62 -2.30 -14.12
C GLY A 154 -5.38 -2.04 -12.63
N PRO A 155 -5.66 -3.01 -11.74
CA PRO A 155 -5.36 -2.88 -10.31
C PRO A 155 -3.87 -2.70 -9.99
N LEU A 156 -2.99 -3.36 -10.73
CA LEU A 156 -1.54 -3.19 -10.57
C LEU A 156 -1.12 -1.76 -10.92
N ALA A 157 -1.59 -1.26 -12.06
CA ALA A 157 -1.33 0.10 -12.49
C ALA A 157 -1.90 1.14 -11.50
N ALA A 158 -3.11 0.90 -10.99
CA ALA A 158 -3.71 1.77 -9.98
C ALA A 158 -2.90 1.81 -8.68
N HIS A 159 -2.36 0.69 -8.25
CA HIS A 159 -1.49 0.62 -7.08
C HIS A 159 -0.18 1.39 -7.29
N ASP A 160 0.52 1.13 -8.40
CA ASP A 160 1.81 1.74 -8.69
C ASP A 160 1.67 3.28 -8.81
N LEU A 161 0.64 3.75 -9.55
CA LEU A 161 0.35 5.19 -9.67
C LEU A 161 0.01 5.83 -8.32
N ALA A 162 -0.83 5.17 -7.52
CA ALA A 162 -1.22 5.72 -6.22
C ALA A 162 -0.03 5.85 -5.27
N GLN A 163 0.89 4.89 -5.28
CA GLN A 163 2.11 4.97 -4.49
C GLN A 163 2.93 6.22 -4.87
N ARG A 164 3.15 6.46 -6.17
CA ARG A 164 3.88 7.64 -6.64
C ARG A 164 3.15 8.95 -6.32
N LEU A 165 1.81 8.98 -6.40
CA LEU A 165 1.01 10.14 -6.01
C LEU A 165 1.13 10.44 -4.51
N LEU A 166 1.14 9.42 -3.64
CA LEU A 166 1.35 9.59 -2.20
C LEU A 166 2.75 10.12 -1.88
N GLU A 167 3.77 9.61 -2.54
CA GLU A 167 5.16 10.10 -2.41
C GLU A 167 5.30 11.58 -2.83
N ARG A 168 4.46 12.02 -3.76
CA ARG A 168 4.39 13.42 -4.24
C ARG A 168 3.42 14.30 -3.43
N GLY A 169 2.79 13.75 -2.39
CA GLY A 169 1.87 14.49 -1.53
C GLY A 169 0.50 14.77 -2.14
N ASP A 170 0.03 13.94 -3.09
CA ASP A 170 -1.29 14.03 -3.69
C ASP A 170 -2.20 12.85 -3.28
N PRO A 171 -2.62 12.78 -2.01
CA PRO A 171 -3.47 11.69 -1.52
C PRO A 171 -4.86 11.69 -2.16
N ALA A 172 -5.36 12.84 -2.62
CA ALA A 172 -6.68 12.93 -3.22
C ALA A 172 -6.74 12.19 -4.57
N ARG A 173 -5.72 12.38 -5.42
CA ARG A 173 -5.62 11.63 -6.67
C ARG A 173 -5.34 10.15 -6.41
N ALA A 174 -4.48 9.83 -5.44
CA ALA A 174 -4.22 8.45 -5.04
C ALA A 174 -5.50 7.71 -4.65
N GLN A 175 -6.38 8.32 -3.83
CA GLN A 175 -7.68 7.75 -3.45
C GLN A 175 -8.56 7.45 -4.68
N LYS A 176 -8.65 8.42 -5.60
CA LYS A 176 -9.44 8.25 -6.82
C LYS A 176 -8.94 7.08 -7.67
N THR A 177 -7.64 6.98 -7.82
CA THR A 177 -6.96 5.91 -8.57
C THR A 177 -7.17 4.55 -7.92
N LEU A 178 -6.95 4.45 -6.60
CA LEU A 178 -7.15 3.20 -5.86
C LEU A 178 -8.61 2.74 -5.86
N ALA A 179 -9.56 3.67 -5.72
CA ALA A 179 -10.97 3.36 -5.84
C ALA A 179 -11.35 2.87 -7.25
N ALA A 180 -10.69 3.39 -8.30
CA ALA A 180 -10.86 2.87 -9.65
C ALA A 180 -10.32 1.44 -9.77
N GLY A 181 -9.12 1.17 -9.29
CA GLY A 181 -8.52 -0.18 -9.28
C GLY A 181 -9.35 -1.19 -8.49
N LEU A 182 -9.88 -0.81 -7.32
CA LEU A 182 -10.72 -1.69 -6.50
C LEU A 182 -12.02 -2.12 -7.22
N ARG A 183 -12.58 -1.29 -8.10
CA ARG A 183 -13.76 -1.65 -8.89
C ARG A 183 -13.49 -2.70 -9.96
N LEU A 184 -12.24 -2.90 -10.35
CA LEU A 184 -11.83 -3.90 -11.35
C LEU A 184 -11.58 -5.28 -10.75
N ILE A 185 -11.46 -5.38 -9.42
CA ILE A 185 -11.13 -6.63 -8.72
C ILE A 185 -12.40 -7.30 -8.25
N ASP A 186 -12.55 -8.57 -8.60
CA ASP A 186 -13.43 -9.47 -7.88
C ASP A 186 -12.76 -9.86 -6.55
N ARG A 187 -13.37 -9.41 -5.45
CA ARG A 187 -12.85 -9.63 -4.08
C ARG A 187 -12.67 -11.10 -3.76
N ASP A 188 -13.60 -11.95 -4.22
CA ASP A 188 -13.59 -13.36 -3.88
C ASP A 188 -12.59 -14.15 -4.75
N ALA A 189 -12.39 -13.70 -5.99
CA ALA A 189 -11.42 -14.30 -6.91
C ALA A 189 -9.96 -13.87 -6.61
N ALA A 190 -9.75 -12.61 -6.18
CA ALA A 190 -8.42 -12.05 -5.92
C ALA A 190 -8.31 -11.32 -4.58
N PRO A 191 -8.52 -12.01 -3.43
CA PRO A 191 -8.60 -11.39 -2.10
C PRO A 191 -7.30 -10.66 -1.69
N TYR A 192 -6.14 -11.16 -2.08
CA TYR A 192 -4.86 -10.52 -1.76
C TYR A 192 -4.65 -9.21 -2.53
N ALA A 193 -5.00 -9.17 -3.81
CA ALA A 193 -4.91 -7.96 -4.61
C ALA A 193 -5.89 -6.90 -4.08
N TYR A 194 -7.12 -7.30 -3.76
CA TYR A 194 -8.11 -6.43 -3.12
C TYR A 194 -7.61 -5.86 -1.80
N ALA A 195 -7.10 -6.71 -0.89
CA ALA A 195 -6.58 -6.30 0.40
C ALA A 195 -5.43 -5.28 0.27
N ARG A 196 -4.51 -5.51 -0.67
CA ARG A 196 -3.39 -4.60 -0.92
C ARG A 196 -3.86 -3.21 -1.35
N LEU A 197 -4.80 -3.11 -2.29
CA LEU A 197 -5.36 -1.83 -2.71
C LEU A 197 -6.18 -1.16 -1.59
N ALA A 198 -6.94 -1.95 -0.82
CA ALA A 198 -7.72 -1.43 0.30
C ALA A 198 -6.82 -0.84 1.40
N VAL A 199 -5.69 -1.48 1.70
CA VAL A 199 -4.68 -0.94 2.64
C VAL A 199 -4.08 0.36 2.08
N ALA A 200 -3.68 0.39 0.81
CA ALA A 200 -3.15 1.59 0.18
C ALA A 200 -4.17 2.74 0.20
N LEU A 201 -5.46 2.44 0.00
CA LEU A 201 -6.54 3.40 0.14
C LEU A 201 -6.67 3.93 1.56
N GLY A 202 -6.58 3.06 2.58
CA GLY A 202 -6.54 3.45 3.99
C GLY A 202 -5.38 4.40 4.30
N ILE A 203 -4.19 4.10 3.79
CA ILE A 203 -3.01 4.96 3.90
C ILE A 203 -3.26 6.33 3.27
N SER A 204 -3.89 6.39 2.10
CA SER A 204 -4.20 7.66 1.44
C SER A 204 -5.18 8.53 2.23
N TYR A 205 -6.14 7.91 2.95
CA TYR A 205 -7.02 8.63 3.87
C TYR A 205 -6.27 9.18 5.09
N LEU A 206 -5.31 8.43 5.63
CA LEU A 206 -4.45 8.93 6.71
C LEU A 206 -3.63 10.14 6.26
N ASP A 207 -3.02 10.12 5.08
CA ASP A 207 -2.26 11.25 4.56
C ASP A 207 -3.15 12.47 4.30
N GLN A 208 -4.37 12.26 3.82
CA GLN A 208 -5.35 13.34 3.67
C GLN A 208 -5.77 13.92 5.03
N ALA A 209 -6.01 13.06 6.02
CA ALA A 209 -6.36 13.48 7.37
C ALA A 209 -5.22 14.30 8.01
N ILE A 210 -3.97 13.84 7.88
CA ILE A 210 -2.78 14.57 8.35
C ILE A 210 -2.72 15.96 7.70
N GLY A 211 -2.93 16.05 6.39
CA GLY A 211 -2.97 17.33 5.68
C GLY A 211 -4.09 18.25 6.17
N ALA A 212 -5.29 17.70 6.38
CA ALA A 212 -6.44 18.46 6.86
C ALA A 212 -6.25 18.98 8.30
N PHE A 213 -5.73 18.15 9.21
CA PHE A 213 -5.42 18.58 10.58
C PHE A 213 -4.31 19.63 10.59
N GLY A 214 -3.28 19.48 9.75
CA GLY A 214 -2.23 20.48 9.58
C GLY A 214 -2.78 21.81 9.08
N ALA A 215 -3.70 21.79 8.11
CA ALA A 215 -4.35 22.98 7.60
C ALA A 215 -5.23 23.67 8.67
N ALA A 216 -5.94 22.88 9.49
CA ALA A 216 -6.72 23.43 10.61
C ALA A 216 -5.84 24.15 11.63
N LEU A 217 -4.63 23.62 11.91
CA LEU A 217 -3.67 24.25 12.81
C LEU A 217 -2.98 25.49 12.22
N ALA A 218 -2.95 25.60 10.89
CA ALA A 218 -2.40 26.76 10.19
C ALA A 218 -3.42 27.88 9.96
N ALA A 219 -4.69 27.68 10.29
CA ALA A 219 -5.73 28.67 10.12
C ALA A 219 -5.58 29.81 11.16
N GLU A 220 -5.71 31.06 10.72
CA GLU A 220 -5.68 32.24 11.58
C GLU A 220 -7.00 33.05 11.43
N PRO A 221 -7.64 33.44 12.54
CA PRO A 221 -7.26 33.20 13.93
C PRO A 221 -7.50 31.73 14.33
N ALA A 222 -6.65 31.19 15.20
CA ALA A 222 -6.80 29.85 15.74
C ALA A 222 -8.12 29.74 16.53
N ASP A 223 -8.93 28.74 16.14
CA ASP A 223 -10.16 28.46 16.88
C ASP A 223 -9.84 27.70 18.17
N PRO A 224 -10.26 28.22 19.35
CA PRO A 224 -9.90 27.64 20.65
C PRO A 224 -10.50 26.24 20.90
N GLU A 225 -11.53 25.84 20.17
CA GLU A 225 -12.15 24.50 20.33
C GLU A 225 -11.54 23.48 19.34
N THR A 226 -11.36 23.86 18.09
CA THR A 226 -10.88 22.94 17.05
C THR A 226 -9.37 22.83 17.00
N GLY A 227 -8.62 23.86 17.38
CA GLY A 227 -7.16 23.85 17.40
C GLY A 227 -6.58 22.71 18.27
N PRO A 228 -6.96 22.59 19.55
CA PRO A 228 -6.52 21.50 20.41
C PRO A 228 -6.91 20.12 19.92
N LEU A 229 -8.11 19.97 19.35
CA LEU A 229 -8.56 18.70 18.75
C LEU A 229 -7.71 18.34 17.53
N ALA A 230 -7.44 19.30 16.65
CA ALA A 230 -6.59 19.07 15.48
C ALA A 230 -5.16 18.70 15.89
N THR A 231 -4.62 19.32 16.94
CA THR A 231 -3.31 18.96 17.52
C THR A 231 -3.28 17.50 17.97
N GLU A 232 -4.28 17.09 18.75
CA GLU A 232 -4.39 15.72 19.25
C GLU A 232 -4.50 14.70 18.10
N LEU A 233 -5.40 14.96 17.14
CA LEU A 233 -5.61 14.06 16.00
C LEU A 233 -4.38 13.98 15.09
N LEU A 234 -3.70 15.11 14.85
CA LEU A 234 -2.46 15.13 14.07
C LEU A 234 -1.35 14.34 14.77
N ALA A 235 -1.15 14.57 16.06
CA ALA A 235 -0.14 13.86 16.83
C ALA A 235 -0.38 12.34 16.88
N ARG A 236 -1.65 11.89 16.90
CA ARG A 236 -2.01 10.46 16.86
C ARG A 236 -1.87 9.82 15.49
N THR A 237 -2.09 10.57 14.41
CA THR A 237 -2.06 10.02 13.04
C THR A 237 -0.67 9.98 12.45
N LEU A 238 0.21 10.92 12.77
CA LEU A 238 1.59 10.98 12.28
C LEU A 238 2.40 9.68 12.50
N PRO A 239 2.38 9.04 13.70
CA PRO A 239 3.10 7.79 13.94
C PRO A 239 2.65 6.64 13.04
N LEU A 240 1.37 6.58 12.65
CA LEU A 240 0.84 5.58 11.73
C LEU A 240 1.48 5.67 10.33
N ARG A 241 2.09 6.82 10.02
CA ARG A 241 2.86 7.05 8.80
C ARG A 241 4.38 7.06 9.01
N GLY A 242 4.85 6.56 10.15
CA GLY A 242 6.28 6.54 10.50
C GLY A 242 6.86 7.92 10.85
N ARG A 243 6.00 8.94 11.05
CA ARG A 243 6.39 10.34 11.36
C ARG A 243 6.32 10.64 12.85
N GLY A 244 6.77 9.70 13.70
CA GLY A 244 6.70 9.82 15.16
C GLY A 244 7.47 11.02 15.72
N GLY A 245 8.62 11.39 15.13
CA GLY A 245 9.36 12.59 15.53
C GLY A 245 8.55 13.88 15.39
N GLU A 246 7.82 14.01 14.28
CA GLU A 246 6.94 15.16 14.04
C GLU A 246 5.74 15.17 15.01
N ALA A 247 5.21 14.00 15.35
CA ALA A 247 4.16 13.89 16.37
C ALA A 247 4.61 14.50 17.71
N GLY A 248 5.82 14.18 18.14
CA GLY A 248 6.42 14.76 19.35
C GLY A 248 6.54 16.29 19.30
N GLU A 249 6.81 16.87 18.14
CA GLU A 249 6.84 18.33 17.97
C GLU A 249 5.45 18.96 18.02
N VAL A 250 4.48 18.31 17.39
CA VAL A 250 3.07 18.78 17.35
C VAL A 250 2.47 18.81 18.74
N TRP A 251 2.58 17.73 19.53
CA TRP A 251 2.01 17.71 20.86
C TRP A 251 2.74 18.64 21.84
N ARG A 252 4.08 18.79 21.77
CA ARG A 252 4.82 19.77 22.59
C ARG A 252 4.35 21.19 22.30
N ARG A 253 4.11 21.55 21.04
CA ARG A 253 3.54 22.84 20.66
C ARG A 253 2.14 23.01 21.24
N GLY A 254 1.27 22.02 21.14
CA GLY A 254 -0.08 22.05 21.72
C GLY A 254 -0.08 22.20 23.24
N LEU A 255 0.90 21.61 23.95
CA LEU A 255 1.07 21.77 25.38
C LEU A 255 1.52 23.19 25.76
N ALA A 256 2.33 23.81 24.92
CA ALA A 256 2.85 25.17 25.17
C ALA A 256 1.82 26.28 24.91
N GLU A 257 0.74 25.97 24.16
CA GLU A 257 -0.26 26.95 23.74
C GLU A 257 -1.13 27.40 24.94
N PRO A 258 -1.19 28.70 25.28
CA PRO A 258 -1.86 29.19 26.49
C PRO A 258 -3.37 28.93 26.53
N GLY A 259 -4.01 28.82 25.34
CA GLY A 259 -5.44 28.59 25.19
C GLY A 259 -5.89 27.12 25.27
N THR A 260 -4.96 26.17 25.34
CA THR A 260 -5.31 24.75 25.40
C THR A 260 -6.03 24.38 26.67
N ALA A 261 -7.24 23.86 26.57
CA ALA A 261 -8.03 23.42 27.71
C ALA A 261 -7.27 22.37 28.57
N PRO A 262 -7.37 22.44 29.91
CA PRO A 262 -6.63 21.54 30.80
C PRO A 262 -6.83 20.06 30.49
N GLN A 263 -8.06 19.65 30.10
CA GLN A 263 -8.39 18.27 29.77
C GLN A 263 -7.68 17.78 28.47
N VAL A 264 -7.58 18.65 27.46
CA VAL A 264 -6.83 18.35 26.23
C VAL A 264 -5.34 18.26 26.53
N ARG A 265 -4.83 19.18 27.32
CA ARG A 265 -3.44 19.18 27.78
C ARG A 265 -3.11 17.89 28.55
N ALA A 266 -4.02 17.45 29.41
CA ALA A 266 -3.91 16.18 30.13
C ALA A 266 -3.87 14.98 29.20
N ARG A 267 -4.78 14.93 28.20
CA ARG A 267 -4.78 13.84 27.17
C ARG A 267 -3.48 13.82 26.37
N LEU A 268 -3.02 14.98 25.91
CA LEU A 268 -1.77 15.07 25.14
C LEU A 268 -0.58 14.57 25.96
N ARG A 269 -0.49 14.91 27.23
CA ARG A 269 0.58 14.42 28.12
C ARG A 269 0.53 12.91 28.32
N ARG A 270 -0.65 12.35 28.55
CA ARG A 270 -0.84 10.91 28.72
C ARG A 270 -0.44 10.12 27.48
N ASP A 271 -0.84 10.59 26.29
CA ASP A 271 -0.71 9.83 25.06
C ASP A 271 0.66 9.99 24.39
N PHE A 272 1.36 11.11 24.67
CA PHE A 272 2.61 11.47 23.98
C PHE A 272 3.75 11.91 24.92
N GLY A 273 3.51 11.89 26.24
CA GLY A 273 4.55 12.18 27.22
C GLY A 273 5.64 11.11 27.20
N GLU A 274 6.90 11.52 27.22
CA GLU A 274 7.99 10.63 27.59
C GLU A 274 7.80 10.27 29.07
N ASP A 275 8.04 9.01 29.40
CA ASP A 275 7.96 8.49 30.77
C ASP A 275 9.17 9.05 31.58
N ASP A 276 9.13 10.33 31.89
CA ASP A 276 10.05 10.94 32.87
C ASP A 276 9.61 10.44 34.24
N GLY A 277 10.27 9.37 34.69
CA GLY A 277 9.93 8.65 35.92
C GLY A 277 9.88 9.47 37.25
N ASP A 278 9.98 10.78 37.19
CA ASP A 278 9.91 11.73 38.34
C ASP A 278 8.96 12.93 38.10
N ALA A 279 8.23 12.99 36.98
CA ALA A 279 7.27 14.06 36.75
C ALA A 279 6.00 13.82 37.58
N ASP A 280 5.52 14.88 38.27
CA ASP A 280 4.18 14.89 38.89
C ASP A 280 3.17 14.29 37.95
N LEU A 281 2.51 13.23 38.36
CA LEU A 281 1.59 12.49 37.50
C LEU A 281 0.47 13.44 37.09
N TRP A 282 0.40 13.77 35.82
CA TRP A 282 -0.49 14.82 35.24
C TRP A 282 -1.97 14.66 35.65
N TRP A 283 -2.37 13.45 36.01
CA TRP A 283 -3.73 13.09 36.42
C TRP A 283 -3.96 13.36 37.92
N GLU A 284 -2.93 13.41 38.76
CA GLU A 284 -3.08 13.64 40.20
C GLU A 284 -3.90 14.90 40.51
N PRO A 285 -3.58 16.10 39.97
CA PRO A 285 -4.38 17.30 40.25
C PRO A 285 -5.83 17.19 39.75
N VAL A 286 -6.06 16.47 38.64
CA VAL A 286 -7.41 16.30 38.07
C VAL A 286 -8.25 15.36 38.96
N VAL A 287 -7.64 14.30 39.46
CA VAL A 287 -8.28 13.35 40.37
C VAL A 287 -8.53 14.00 41.72
N GLU A 288 -7.53 14.72 42.28
CA GLU A 288 -7.69 15.44 43.53
C GLU A 288 -8.81 16.50 43.47
N GLN A 289 -8.87 17.26 42.35
CA GLN A 289 -9.95 18.20 42.13
C GLN A 289 -11.31 17.50 42.04
N ALA A 290 -11.42 16.44 41.25
CA ALA A 290 -12.66 15.69 41.07
C ALA A 290 -13.13 15.03 42.39
N VAL A 291 -12.20 14.54 43.21
CA VAL A 291 -12.49 14.03 44.56
C VAL A 291 -13.01 15.15 45.47
N SER A 292 -12.33 16.28 45.48
CA SER A 292 -12.70 17.44 46.33
C SER A 292 -14.06 18.04 45.95
N GLU A 293 -14.41 18.01 44.69
CA GLU A 293 -15.67 18.52 44.14
C GLU A 293 -16.80 17.46 44.15
N GLY A 294 -16.52 16.21 44.53
CA GLY A 294 -17.50 15.10 44.50
C GLY A 294 -17.99 14.76 43.08
N THR A 295 -17.24 15.13 42.06
CA THR A 295 -17.58 14.94 40.65
C THR A 295 -16.98 13.68 40.01
N LEU A 296 -16.19 12.90 40.77
CA LEU A 296 -15.62 11.60 40.31
C LEU A 296 -16.65 10.68 39.65
N PRO A 297 -17.88 10.58 40.15
CA PRO A 297 -18.91 9.75 39.52
C PRO A 297 -19.40 10.27 38.17
N ALA A 298 -19.24 11.56 37.91
CA ALA A 298 -19.68 12.19 36.66
C ALA A 298 -18.62 12.14 35.53
N LEU A 299 -17.40 11.74 35.86
CA LEU A 299 -16.32 11.55 34.88
C LEU A 299 -16.59 10.25 34.11
N ALA A 300 -17.38 10.34 33.04
CA ALA A 300 -17.65 9.21 32.13
C ALA A 300 -16.39 8.71 31.43
N GLY A 301 -16.34 7.43 31.09
CA GLY A 301 -15.40 6.72 30.19
C GLY A 301 -13.90 7.14 30.11
N GLU A 302 -13.63 8.43 29.95
CA GLU A 302 -12.26 8.97 29.90
C GLU A 302 -11.54 8.94 31.26
N ALA A 303 -12.28 9.21 32.34
CA ALA A 303 -11.76 9.08 33.70
C ALA A 303 -11.50 7.63 34.10
N PHE A 304 -12.29 6.69 33.58
CA PHE A 304 -12.03 5.26 33.79
C PHE A 304 -10.67 4.87 33.21
N GLY A 305 -10.36 5.30 31.97
CA GLY A 305 -9.04 5.09 31.35
C GLY A 305 -7.89 5.73 32.13
N ALA A 306 -8.10 6.92 32.67
CA ALA A 306 -7.10 7.61 33.50
C ALA A 306 -6.89 6.91 34.84
N LEU A 307 -7.96 6.49 35.50
CA LEU A 307 -7.90 5.73 36.76
C LEU A 307 -7.26 4.35 36.54
N ASP A 308 -7.58 3.65 35.44
CA ASP A 308 -6.97 2.37 35.11
C ASP A 308 -5.45 2.53 34.89
N HIS A 309 -5.02 3.60 34.20
CA HIS A 309 -3.60 3.92 34.04
C HIS A 309 -2.93 4.27 35.38
N MET A 310 -3.60 5.05 36.21
CA MET A 310 -3.16 5.36 37.56
C MET A 310 -2.92 4.10 38.41
N TYR A 311 -3.88 3.18 38.41
CA TYR A 311 -3.73 1.93 39.13
C TYR A 311 -2.61 1.05 38.57
N ALA A 312 -2.39 1.08 37.26
CA ALA A 312 -1.26 0.39 36.63
C ALA A 312 0.09 0.94 37.11
N LEU A 313 0.24 2.28 37.17
CA LEU A 313 1.45 2.92 37.68
C LEU A 313 1.65 2.69 39.17
N LEU A 314 0.59 2.75 39.97
CA LEU A 314 0.64 2.42 41.40
C LEU A 314 1.04 0.95 41.62
N ALA A 315 0.55 0.03 40.79
CA ALA A 315 0.95 -1.37 40.84
C ALA A 315 2.45 -1.57 40.58
N VAL A 316 3.01 -0.86 39.58
CA VAL A 316 4.46 -0.89 39.30
C VAL A 316 5.25 -0.32 40.47
N ARG A 317 4.86 0.83 41.00
CA ARG A 317 5.53 1.46 42.18
C ARG A 317 5.42 0.58 43.41
N TYR A 318 4.28 -0.08 43.63
CA TYR A 318 4.12 -1.05 44.72
C TYR A 318 5.09 -2.23 44.58
N ALA A 319 5.23 -2.74 43.34
CA ALA A 319 6.19 -3.82 43.06
C ALA A 319 7.65 -3.43 43.34
N GLU A 320 8.02 -2.18 43.04
CA GLU A 320 9.38 -1.66 43.20
C GLU A 320 9.75 -1.33 44.66
N ARG A 321 8.81 -0.83 45.47
CA ARG A 321 9.05 -0.28 46.80
C ARG A 321 8.62 -1.12 47.98
N ARG A 322 8.12 -2.32 47.79
CA ARG A 322 7.69 -3.24 48.87
C ARG A 322 6.78 -2.66 49.93
N GLY A 323 5.57 -2.27 49.58
CA GLY A 323 4.39 -2.35 50.45
C GLY A 323 4.05 -1.13 51.32
N ASP A 324 4.92 -0.62 52.15
CA ASP A 324 4.51 0.31 53.19
C ASP A 324 4.19 1.75 52.72
N GLU A 325 4.87 2.25 51.71
CA GLU A 325 4.61 3.59 51.15
C GLU A 325 3.42 3.57 50.12
N ALA A 326 3.18 2.46 49.44
CA ALA A 326 2.05 2.34 48.53
C ALA A 326 0.72 2.29 49.29
N HIS A 327 0.68 1.70 50.48
CA HIS A 327 -0.50 1.75 51.36
C HIS A 327 -0.80 3.18 51.83
N ALA A 328 0.20 4.00 52.11
CA ALA A 328 0.02 5.41 52.50
C ALA A 328 -0.50 6.27 51.34
N VAL A 329 -0.04 6.00 50.12
CA VAL A 329 -0.50 6.69 48.90
C VAL A 329 -1.91 6.21 48.51
N LEU A 330 -2.21 4.93 48.60
CA LEU A 330 -3.57 4.40 48.34
C LEU A 330 -4.57 4.82 49.44
N GLY A 331 -4.18 4.84 50.71
CA GLY A 331 -5.04 5.25 51.80
C GLY A 331 -5.33 6.76 51.87
N GLY A 332 -4.46 7.59 51.23
CA GLY A 332 -4.62 9.04 51.17
C GLY A 332 -5.30 9.57 49.91
N ALA A 333 -5.14 8.90 48.78
CA ALA A 333 -5.45 9.48 47.47
C ALA A 333 -6.76 9.05 46.85
N VAL A 334 -7.31 7.87 47.18
CA VAL A 334 -8.54 7.36 46.52
C VAL A 334 -9.47 6.72 47.53
N ARG A 335 -10.22 7.52 48.25
CA ARG A 335 -11.49 7.04 48.79
C ARG A 335 -12.47 7.02 47.60
N VAL A 336 -12.71 5.83 47.02
CA VAL A 336 -13.81 5.64 46.11
C VAL A 336 -15.09 5.81 46.97
N PRO A 337 -15.93 6.79 46.67
CA PRO A 337 -17.16 7.01 47.48
C PRO A 337 -17.99 5.71 47.52
N ASP A 338 -18.56 5.38 48.69
CA ASP A 338 -19.50 4.28 48.87
C ASP A 338 -20.60 4.39 47.79
N GLY A 339 -20.75 3.37 46.96
CA GLY A 339 -21.72 3.37 45.86
C GLY A 339 -21.24 3.80 44.50
N TYR A 340 -19.92 4.03 44.29
CA TYR A 340 -19.38 4.26 42.95
C TYR A 340 -19.43 2.96 42.12
N PRO A 341 -20.23 2.91 41.03
CA PRO A 341 -20.50 1.65 40.31
C PRO A 341 -19.28 1.02 39.66
N TRP A 342 -18.21 1.79 39.45
CA TRP A 342 -16.98 1.32 38.79
C TRP A 342 -15.88 0.91 39.78
N GLY A 343 -16.05 1.18 41.08
CA GLY A 343 -15.04 0.89 42.11
C GLY A 343 -14.61 -0.58 42.13
N PRO A 344 -15.52 -1.57 42.09
CA PRO A 344 -15.16 -2.98 42.03
C PRO A 344 -14.38 -3.37 40.80
N LEU A 345 -14.74 -2.85 39.62
CA LEU A 345 -14.03 -3.13 38.36
C LEU A 345 -12.62 -2.54 38.33
N LEU A 346 -12.45 -1.32 38.86
CA LEU A 346 -11.12 -0.70 39.00
C LEU A 346 -10.24 -1.46 39.96
N HIS A 347 -10.81 -1.92 41.07
CA HIS A 347 -10.08 -2.74 42.05
C HIS A 347 -9.67 -4.09 41.44
N GLU A 348 -10.54 -4.74 40.70
CA GLU A 348 -10.24 -6.00 40.01
C GLU A 348 -9.16 -5.82 38.94
N SER A 349 -9.22 -4.78 38.13
CA SER A 349 -8.18 -4.43 37.16
C SER A 349 -6.83 -4.14 37.83
N PHE A 350 -6.82 -3.41 38.91
CA PHE A 350 -5.62 -3.14 39.71
C PHE A 350 -5.03 -4.44 40.29
N ALA A 351 -5.89 -5.27 40.87
CA ALA A 351 -5.52 -6.55 41.44
C ALA A 351 -4.85 -7.46 40.43
N GLU A 352 -5.42 -7.57 39.23
CA GLU A 352 -4.87 -8.40 38.17
C GLU A 352 -3.54 -7.88 37.66
N ARG A 353 -3.38 -6.57 37.46
CA ARG A 353 -2.11 -5.96 37.02
C ARG A 353 -1.02 -6.10 38.08
N LEU A 354 -1.38 -5.93 39.37
CA LEU A 354 -0.43 -6.15 40.46
C LEU A 354 0.03 -7.61 40.53
N ARG A 355 -0.89 -8.55 40.39
CA ARG A 355 -0.61 -10.00 40.34
C ARG A 355 0.32 -10.35 39.19
N LEU A 356 0.08 -9.78 38.00
CA LEU A 356 0.94 -10.00 36.82
C LEU A 356 2.33 -9.41 37.02
N ALA A 357 2.44 -8.24 37.65
CA ALA A 357 3.72 -7.56 37.85
C ALA A 357 4.58 -8.18 38.97
N THR A 358 3.93 -8.68 40.05
CA THR A 358 4.65 -9.11 41.26
C THR A 358 4.58 -10.62 41.52
N GLY A 359 3.63 -11.33 40.93
CA GLY A 359 3.31 -12.73 41.26
C GLY A 359 2.70 -12.90 42.67
N ALA A 360 2.44 -11.80 43.38
CA ALA A 360 1.88 -11.83 44.75
C ALA A 360 0.36 -11.58 44.75
N PRO A 361 -0.37 -12.16 45.69
CA PRO A 361 -1.79 -11.82 45.89
C PRO A 361 -1.92 -10.35 46.33
N VAL A 362 -2.97 -9.69 45.84
CA VAL A 362 -3.28 -8.31 46.20
C VAL A 362 -3.72 -8.27 47.66
N PRO A 363 -3.25 -7.27 48.45
CA PRO A 363 -3.83 -7.02 49.78
C PRO A 363 -5.33 -6.74 49.67
N GLU A 364 -6.10 -7.26 50.59
CA GLU A 364 -7.51 -6.89 50.69
C GLU A 364 -7.62 -5.36 50.81
N TRP A 365 -8.60 -4.79 50.11
CA TRP A 365 -8.92 -3.37 50.21
C TRP A 365 -9.21 -3.03 51.66
N PRO A 366 -8.57 -2.00 52.23
CA PRO A 366 -8.89 -1.60 53.61
C PRO A 366 -10.37 -1.23 53.70
N ASP A 367 -11.11 -2.03 54.49
CA ASP A 367 -12.49 -1.68 54.87
C ASP A 367 -12.49 -0.25 55.43
N GLY A 368 -13.35 0.62 54.85
CA GLY A 368 -13.37 2.07 55.03
C GLY A 368 -13.71 2.56 56.41
#